data_6baca403eba668060770ac58a51f2c5b
#
_entry.id   6baca403eba668060770ac58a51f2c5b
#
_cell.length_a   1.000
_cell.length_b   1.000
_cell.length_c   1.000
_cell.angle_alpha   90.00
_cell.angle_beta   90.00
_cell.angle_gamma   90.00
#
_symmetry.space_group_name_H-M   'P 1'
#
loop_
_entity.id
_entity.type
_entity.pdbx_description
1 polymer ?
#
loop_
_entity_poly.entity_id
_entity_poly.type
_entity_poly.pdbx_seq_one_letter_code
_entity_poly.pdbx_strand_id
1 'polypeptide(L)'
;MEPGLDAAIVALGGNDMLRGIAPEVVRTNMIGILEVIKEANIPLMIVGSYAPNNYGSDYKEDFDRIFPELAQDYDALYLSSLFDPFIINGGLNRNMSQFFQADGLHPNAEWVTKIIDSIGPVFLELIEATSQK
;
A
#
# COMPACT_ATOMS: atom_id res chain seq x y z
N MET A 1 -13.88 -0.33 -15.42
CA MET A 1 -14.04 0.56 -14.23
C MET A 1 -15.39 1.24 -14.34
N GLU A 2 -16.09 1.38 -13.22
CA GLU A 2 -17.40 2.05 -13.24
C GLU A 2 -17.25 3.53 -13.57
N PRO A 3 -18.17 4.13 -14.37
CA PRO A 3 -18.13 5.56 -14.66
C PRO A 3 -18.50 6.36 -13.40
N GLY A 4 -17.89 7.53 -13.25
CA GLY A 4 -18.16 8.46 -12.15
C GLY A 4 -17.30 8.29 -10.90
N LEU A 5 -16.18 7.60 -11.01
CA LEU A 5 -15.15 7.57 -9.95
C LEU A 5 -14.32 8.87 -10.01
N ASP A 6 -14.13 9.50 -8.87
CA ASP A 6 -13.36 10.74 -8.73
C ASP A 6 -11.87 10.48 -8.42
N ALA A 7 -11.53 9.36 -7.81
CA ALA A 7 -10.18 8.94 -7.48
C ALA A 7 -10.09 7.43 -7.28
N ALA A 8 -8.88 6.90 -7.23
CA ALA A 8 -8.61 5.49 -6.94
C ALA A 8 -7.52 5.32 -5.87
N ILE A 9 -7.69 4.32 -5.00
CA ILE A 9 -6.68 3.85 -4.07
C ILE A 9 -6.39 2.39 -4.40
N VAL A 10 -5.12 2.06 -4.64
CA VAL A 10 -4.67 0.69 -4.90
C VAL A 10 -3.81 0.21 -3.74
N ALA A 11 -4.31 -0.78 -2.99
CA ALA A 11 -3.65 -1.39 -1.83
C ALA A 11 -3.64 -2.91 -2.02
N LEU A 12 -2.77 -3.39 -2.88
CA LEU A 12 -2.69 -4.78 -3.33
C LEU A 12 -1.26 -5.34 -3.20
N GLY A 13 -1.10 -6.65 -3.42
CA GLY A 13 0.20 -7.34 -3.43
C GLY A 13 0.53 -8.08 -2.15
N GLY A 14 -0.09 -7.77 -1.02
CA GLY A 14 0.17 -8.46 0.25
C GLY A 14 -0.11 -9.97 0.20
N ASN A 15 -1.21 -10.38 -0.41
CA ASN A 15 -1.52 -11.80 -0.57
C ASN A 15 -0.58 -12.51 -1.55
N ASP A 16 -0.14 -11.83 -2.60
CA ASP A 16 0.84 -12.36 -3.55
C ASP A 16 2.17 -12.62 -2.84
N MET A 17 2.61 -11.68 -2.03
CA MET A 17 3.79 -11.80 -1.18
C MET A 17 3.68 -12.97 -0.21
N LEU A 18 2.55 -13.14 0.49
CA LEU A 18 2.33 -14.25 1.42
C LEU A 18 2.37 -15.61 0.73
N ARG A 19 2.07 -15.67 -0.56
CA ARG A 19 2.14 -16.88 -1.39
C ARG A 19 3.48 -17.07 -2.08
N GLY A 20 4.43 -16.15 -1.89
CA GLY A 20 5.75 -16.21 -2.54
C GLY A 20 5.69 -16.04 -4.05
N ILE A 21 4.70 -15.32 -4.58
CA ILE A 21 4.61 -15.02 -6.01
C ILE A 21 5.79 -14.13 -6.40
N ALA A 22 6.39 -14.43 -7.54
CA ALA A 22 7.57 -13.70 -8.01
C ALA A 22 7.27 -12.19 -8.17
N PRO A 23 8.18 -11.30 -7.73
CA PRO A 23 7.98 -9.85 -7.80
C PRO A 23 7.64 -9.33 -9.20
N GLU A 24 8.20 -9.93 -10.26
CA GLU A 24 7.91 -9.54 -11.65
C GLU A 24 6.44 -9.79 -12.03
N VAL A 25 5.84 -10.85 -11.50
CA VAL A 25 4.42 -11.16 -11.73
C VAL A 25 3.54 -10.16 -11.00
N VAL A 26 3.89 -9.83 -9.75
CA VAL A 26 3.19 -8.80 -8.97
C VAL A 26 3.26 -7.45 -9.68
N ARG A 27 4.44 -7.05 -10.14
CA ARG A 27 4.64 -5.80 -10.91
C ARG A 27 3.78 -5.78 -12.17
N THR A 28 3.78 -6.84 -12.96
CA THR A 28 3.00 -6.94 -14.19
C THR A 28 1.51 -6.80 -13.94
N ASN A 29 0.99 -7.46 -12.90
CA ASN A 29 -0.41 -7.37 -12.51
C ASN A 29 -0.78 -5.96 -12.03
N MET A 30 0.07 -5.33 -11.23
CA MET A 30 -0.10 -3.95 -10.80
C MET A 30 -0.14 -2.99 -11.98
N ILE A 31 0.78 -3.09 -12.93
CA ILE A 31 0.79 -2.27 -14.15
C ILE A 31 -0.54 -2.41 -14.90
N GLY A 32 -1.06 -3.62 -15.07
CA GLY A 32 -2.34 -3.84 -15.72
C GLY A 32 -3.50 -3.08 -15.06
N ILE A 33 -3.53 -3.03 -13.73
CA ILE A 33 -4.52 -2.26 -12.97
C ILE A 33 -4.31 -0.75 -13.13
N LEU A 34 -3.06 -0.30 -13.02
CA LEU A 34 -2.70 1.12 -13.08
C LEU A 34 -2.97 1.73 -14.47
N GLU A 35 -2.76 0.98 -15.55
CA GLU A 35 -3.10 1.44 -16.91
C GLU A 35 -4.61 1.72 -17.07
N VAL A 36 -5.48 0.88 -16.50
CA VAL A 36 -6.94 1.11 -16.52
C VAL A 36 -7.30 2.39 -15.76
N ILE A 37 -6.65 2.66 -14.63
CA ILE A 37 -6.89 3.88 -13.84
C ILE A 37 -6.37 5.11 -14.58
N LYS A 38 -5.20 4.99 -15.20
CA LYS A 38 -4.60 6.06 -16.01
C LYS A 38 -5.47 6.45 -17.20
N GLU A 39 -6.04 5.46 -17.90
CA GLU A 39 -6.99 5.72 -19.00
C GLU A 39 -8.24 6.48 -18.53
N ALA A 40 -8.68 6.25 -17.29
CA ALA A 40 -9.79 7.00 -16.69
C ALA A 40 -9.41 8.44 -16.29
N ASN A 41 -8.13 8.77 -16.29
CA ASN A 41 -7.58 10.08 -15.95
C ASN A 41 -8.11 10.62 -14.59
N ILE A 42 -8.09 9.77 -13.57
CA ILE A 42 -8.45 10.11 -12.20
C ILE A 42 -7.23 10.10 -11.27
N PRO A 43 -7.23 10.92 -10.20
CA PRO A 43 -6.18 10.86 -9.19
C PRO A 43 -5.99 9.47 -8.60
N LEU A 44 -4.75 9.10 -8.37
CA LEU A 44 -4.37 7.77 -7.90
C LEU A 44 -3.50 7.87 -6.64
N MET A 45 -3.77 7.00 -5.69
CA MET A 45 -2.92 6.73 -4.53
C MET A 45 -2.53 5.25 -4.53
N ILE A 46 -1.25 4.95 -4.33
CA ILE A 46 -0.75 3.60 -4.14
C ILE A 46 -0.34 3.42 -2.68
N VAL A 47 -0.84 2.35 -2.06
CA VAL A 47 -0.41 1.90 -0.74
C VAL A 47 0.54 0.72 -0.94
N GLY A 48 1.77 0.89 -0.49
CA GLY A 48 2.81 -0.12 -0.58
C GLY A 48 2.68 -1.23 0.46
N SER A 49 3.54 -2.20 0.33
CA SER A 49 3.72 -3.30 1.27
C SER A 49 5.18 -3.71 1.31
N TYR A 50 5.63 -4.25 2.43
CA TYR A 50 6.98 -4.76 2.60
C TYR A 50 6.99 -6.27 2.68
N ALA A 51 7.90 -6.91 1.94
CA ALA A 51 8.11 -8.34 2.05
C ALA A 51 8.83 -8.71 3.35
N PRO A 52 8.50 -9.87 3.96
CA PRO A 52 9.26 -10.40 5.08
C PRO A 52 10.63 -10.92 4.61
N ASN A 53 11.52 -11.16 5.58
CA ASN A 53 12.88 -11.62 5.27
C ASN A 53 12.98 -13.11 4.93
N ASN A 54 11.91 -13.88 5.11
CA ASN A 54 11.93 -15.34 4.96
C ASN A 54 12.04 -15.85 3.51
N TYR A 55 11.83 -14.99 2.51
CA TYR A 55 12.04 -15.33 1.09
C TYR A 55 13.44 -14.94 0.56
N GLY A 56 14.31 -14.41 1.44
CA GLY A 56 15.63 -13.93 1.07
C GLY A 56 15.69 -12.44 0.75
N SER A 57 16.92 -11.90 0.78
CA SER A 57 17.15 -10.46 0.56
C SER A 57 16.78 -9.99 -0.83
N ASP A 58 17.07 -10.79 -1.86
CA ASP A 58 16.82 -10.43 -3.25
C ASP A 58 15.32 -10.31 -3.52
N TYR A 59 14.53 -11.28 -3.04
CA TYR A 59 13.06 -11.20 -3.13
C TYR A 59 12.51 -9.95 -2.43
N LYS A 60 13.00 -9.70 -1.21
CA LYS A 60 12.56 -8.54 -0.44
C LYS A 60 12.88 -7.23 -1.15
N GLU A 61 14.08 -7.06 -1.65
CA GLU A 61 14.50 -5.86 -2.37
C GLU A 61 13.67 -5.67 -3.65
N ASP A 62 13.50 -6.72 -4.43
CA ASP A 62 12.72 -6.68 -5.67
C ASP A 62 11.24 -6.41 -5.43
N PHE A 63 10.67 -6.97 -4.37
CA PHE A 63 9.28 -6.74 -4.01
C PHE A 63 9.06 -5.32 -3.46
N ASP A 64 9.87 -4.90 -2.49
CA ASP A 64 9.69 -3.63 -1.78
C ASP A 64 9.79 -2.41 -2.71
N ARG A 65 10.60 -2.49 -3.77
CA ARG A 65 10.76 -1.40 -4.73
C ARG A 65 9.63 -1.27 -5.78
N ILE A 66 8.75 -2.28 -5.92
CA ILE A 66 7.64 -2.24 -6.89
C ILE A 66 6.77 -0.99 -6.68
N PHE A 67 6.33 -0.78 -5.46
CA PHE A 67 5.32 0.24 -5.15
C PHE A 67 5.82 1.68 -5.30
N PRO A 68 6.98 2.06 -4.74
CA PRO A 68 7.50 3.43 -4.93
C PRO A 68 7.86 3.73 -6.39
N GLU A 69 8.40 2.75 -7.14
CA GLU A 69 8.70 2.93 -8.56
C GLU A 69 7.42 3.13 -9.38
N LEU A 70 6.39 2.31 -9.15
CA LEU A 70 5.11 2.48 -9.84
C LEU A 70 4.40 3.78 -9.45
N ALA A 71 4.49 4.21 -8.19
CA ALA A 71 3.95 5.50 -7.77
C ALA A 71 4.60 6.66 -8.54
N GLN A 72 5.92 6.60 -8.75
CA GLN A 72 6.64 7.58 -9.55
C GLN A 72 6.25 7.52 -11.03
N ASP A 73 6.19 6.32 -11.62
CA ASP A 73 5.89 6.12 -13.05
C ASP A 73 4.47 6.57 -13.42
N TYR A 74 3.53 6.46 -12.49
CA TYR A 74 2.12 6.82 -12.70
C TYR A 74 1.70 8.15 -12.07
N ASP A 75 2.66 8.93 -11.56
CA ASP A 75 2.41 10.20 -10.86
C ASP A 75 1.35 10.05 -9.76
N ALA A 76 1.45 8.97 -8.99
CA ALA A 76 0.54 8.61 -7.92
C ALA A 76 1.01 9.13 -6.57
N LEU A 77 0.07 9.50 -5.72
CA LEU A 77 0.34 9.66 -4.30
C LEU A 77 0.79 8.32 -3.71
N TYR A 78 1.72 8.36 -2.76
CA TYR A 78 2.31 7.13 -2.22
C TYR A 78 2.27 7.11 -0.69
N LEU A 79 1.76 6.01 -0.16
CA LEU A 79 1.90 5.61 1.24
C LEU A 79 2.72 4.33 1.27
N SER A 80 3.84 4.32 1.98
CA SER A 80 4.78 3.20 1.98
C SER A 80 4.18 1.91 2.54
N SER A 81 3.38 2.00 3.60
CA SER A 81 2.64 0.87 4.16
C SER A 81 1.59 1.33 5.16
N LEU A 82 0.49 0.60 5.30
CA LEU A 82 -0.45 0.76 6.42
C LEU A 82 0.18 0.41 7.77
N PHE A 83 1.30 -0.30 7.77
CA PHE A 83 2.03 -0.69 8.97
C PHE A 83 3.12 0.31 9.39
N ASP A 84 3.38 1.36 8.62
CA ASP A 84 4.43 2.35 8.93
C ASP A 84 4.41 2.88 10.37
N PRO A 85 3.24 3.16 10.98
CA PRO A 85 3.19 3.59 12.38
C PRO A 85 3.75 2.58 13.37
N PHE A 86 3.91 1.33 12.95
CA PHE A 86 4.37 0.21 13.79
C PHE A 86 5.75 -0.31 13.41
N ILE A 87 6.39 0.27 12.39
CA ILE A 87 7.74 -0.11 11.96
C ILE A 87 8.75 0.69 12.78
N ILE A 88 9.63 -0.03 13.48
CA ILE A 88 10.74 0.53 14.24
C ILE A 88 12.02 -0.12 13.75
N ASN A 89 13.01 0.68 13.32
CA ASN A 89 14.30 0.20 12.84
C ASN A 89 14.19 -0.87 11.73
N GLY A 90 13.23 -0.70 10.81
CA GLY A 90 13.02 -1.60 9.68
C GLY A 90 12.32 -2.93 10.00
N GLY A 91 11.78 -3.08 11.23
CA GLY A 91 11.00 -4.24 11.64
C GLY A 91 9.74 -3.86 12.40
N LEU A 92 8.77 -4.77 12.42
CA LEU A 92 7.55 -4.56 13.21
C LEU A 92 7.90 -4.50 14.70
N ASN A 93 7.30 -3.56 15.43
CA ASN A 93 7.44 -3.43 16.87
C ASN A 93 6.95 -4.71 17.56
N ARG A 94 7.81 -5.34 18.36
CA ARG A 94 7.47 -6.59 19.09
C ARG A 94 6.35 -6.43 20.11
N ASN A 95 6.05 -5.20 20.52
CA ASN A 95 4.98 -4.90 21.47
C ASN A 95 3.62 -4.61 20.79
N MET A 96 3.42 -5.14 19.59
CA MET A 96 2.20 -4.91 18.81
C MET A 96 0.96 -5.65 19.33
N SER A 97 1.10 -6.57 20.28
CA SER A 97 -0.04 -7.35 20.81
C SER A 97 -1.17 -6.47 21.33
N GLN A 98 -0.87 -5.29 21.86
CA GLN A 98 -1.86 -4.32 22.33
C GLN A 98 -2.73 -3.72 21.21
N PHE A 99 -2.29 -3.82 19.96
CA PHE A 99 -2.98 -3.26 18.79
C PHE A 99 -3.84 -4.29 18.04
N PHE A 100 -3.80 -5.55 18.48
CA PHE A 100 -4.61 -6.62 17.90
C PHE A 100 -5.78 -6.97 18.80
N GLN A 101 -6.84 -7.51 18.20
CA GLN A 101 -7.92 -8.15 18.93
C GLN A 101 -7.40 -9.43 19.61
N ALA A 102 -8.23 -10.04 20.46
CA ALA A 102 -7.87 -11.25 21.21
C ALA A 102 -7.43 -12.44 20.34
N ASP A 103 -7.79 -12.44 19.06
CA ASP A 103 -7.38 -13.45 18.08
C ASP A 103 -5.92 -13.29 17.58
N GLY A 104 -5.27 -12.16 17.87
CA GLY A 104 -3.90 -11.85 17.44
C GLY A 104 -3.74 -11.61 15.94
N LEU A 105 -4.84 -11.50 15.18
CA LEU A 105 -4.86 -11.38 13.72
C LEU A 105 -5.49 -10.07 13.24
N HIS A 106 -6.60 -9.69 13.83
CA HIS A 106 -7.34 -8.50 13.40
C HIS A 106 -6.91 -7.28 14.21
N PRO A 107 -6.78 -6.11 13.57
CA PRO A 107 -6.49 -4.87 14.27
C PRO A 107 -7.63 -4.48 15.20
N ASN A 108 -7.28 -3.89 16.33
CA ASN A 108 -8.26 -3.28 17.23
C ASN A 108 -8.47 -1.80 16.91
N ALA A 109 -9.37 -1.14 17.64
CA ALA A 109 -9.70 0.27 17.42
C ALA A 109 -8.50 1.22 17.59
N GLU A 110 -7.57 0.91 18.49
CA GLU A 110 -6.37 1.72 18.69
C GLU A 110 -5.43 1.67 17.49
N TRP A 111 -5.26 0.50 16.88
CA TRP A 111 -4.51 0.37 15.63
C TRP A 111 -5.17 1.16 14.49
N VAL A 112 -6.49 1.02 14.34
CA VAL A 112 -7.23 1.76 13.31
C VAL A 112 -7.02 3.26 13.46
N THR A 113 -7.03 3.80 14.69
CA THR A 113 -6.74 5.21 14.96
C THR A 113 -5.35 5.60 14.47
N LYS A 114 -4.33 4.80 14.78
CA LYS A 114 -2.95 5.07 14.32
C LYS A 114 -2.79 5.01 12.80
N ILE A 115 -3.49 4.08 12.14
CA ILE A 115 -3.52 4.01 10.67
C ILE A 115 -4.17 5.26 10.09
N ILE A 116 -5.29 5.71 10.64
CA ILE A 116 -5.98 6.92 10.19
C ILE A 116 -5.07 8.15 10.33
N ASP A 117 -4.35 8.28 11.43
CA ASP A 117 -3.39 9.37 11.64
C ASP A 117 -2.25 9.35 10.60
N SER A 118 -1.83 8.16 10.18
CA SER A 118 -0.78 7.99 9.18
C SER A 118 -1.26 8.20 7.74
N ILE A 119 -2.41 7.63 7.38
CA ILE A 119 -2.96 7.70 6.02
C ILE A 119 -3.69 9.02 5.75
N GLY A 120 -4.21 9.66 6.79
CA GLY A 120 -5.06 10.85 6.69
C GLY A 120 -4.47 11.97 5.84
N PRO A 121 -3.23 12.41 6.07
CA PRO A 121 -2.61 13.47 5.28
C PRO A 121 -2.55 13.15 3.79
N VAL A 122 -2.12 11.95 3.41
CA VAL A 122 -2.04 11.52 2.00
C VAL A 122 -3.42 11.35 1.38
N PHE A 123 -4.39 10.88 2.16
CA PHE A 123 -5.78 10.77 1.73
C PHE A 123 -6.41 12.14 1.47
N LEU A 124 -6.11 13.15 2.28
CA LEU A 124 -6.56 14.52 2.06
C LEU A 124 -5.96 15.10 0.77
N GLU A 125 -4.69 14.85 0.47
CA GLU A 125 -4.07 15.24 -0.80
C GLU A 125 -4.80 14.60 -1.99
N LEU A 126 -5.22 13.33 -1.87
CA LEU A 126 -6.00 12.67 -2.91
C LEU A 126 -7.35 13.34 -3.14
N ILE A 127 -8.05 13.71 -2.06
CA ILE A 127 -9.33 14.45 -2.15
C ILE A 127 -9.12 15.81 -2.80
N GLU A 128 -8.08 16.55 -2.42
CA GLU A 128 -7.76 17.84 -3.02
C GLU A 128 -7.47 17.73 -4.51
N ALA A 129 -6.80 16.66 -4.94
CA ALA A 129 -6.52 16.41 -6.35
C ALA A 129 -7.81 16.21 -7.18
N THR A 130 -8.89 15.68 -6.60
CA THR A 130 -10.18 15.55 -7.30
C THR A 130 -10.83 16.90 -7.57
N SER A 131 -10.57 17.89 -6.73
CA SER A 131 -11.16 19.23 -6.83
C SER A 131 -10.49 20.12 -7.89
N GLN A 132 -9.35 19.68 -8.43
CA GLN A 132 -8.58 20.41 -9.46
C GLN A 132 -8.96 20.03 -10.90
N LYS A 133 -9.95 19.18 -11.05
CA LYS A 133 -10.46 18.72 -12.36
C LYS A 133 -11.60 19.56 -12.91
#